data_58a2012a3ffcdd396dcf9cffffe0dc2c
#
_entry.id   58a2012a3ffcdd396dcf9cffffe0dc2c
#
_cell.length_a   1.000
_cell.length_b   1.000
_cell.length_c   1.000
_cell.angle_alpha   90.00
_cell.angle_beta   90.00
_cell.angle_gamma   90.00
#
_symmetry.space_group_name_H-M   'P 1'
#
loop_
_entity.id
_entity.type
_entity.pdbx_description
1 polymer ?
#
loop_
_entity_poly.entity_id
_entity_poly.type
_entity_poly.pdbx_seq_one_letter_code
_entity_poly.pdbx_strand_id
1 'polypeptide(L)'
;MDKHIKGALLVCLAATMWGFDGIALTPRLFNLHVPFVVFILHLLPLILMSVIFGREEIKNIRKLDKNDLFFFFCVALFGGSLGTLSIVKALFLVNFKHLTVVTLLQKLQPIFAILLARILLKEKLKKDYLFWGFLALLGGYFLTFEFNVPEVVEGDNLLAASLYSLLAAFSFGSATVFGKRVLKAASFRTALYLRYLMTSCIMFVILWKTVKSYQEIILVNLF
;
A
#
# COMPACT_ATOMS: atom_id res chain seq x y z
N MET A 1 18.75 23.69 10.42
CA MET A 1 17.54 23.45 9.61
C MET A 1 16.42 23.05 10.53
N ASP A 2 15.30 23.75 10.47
CA ASP A 2 14.12 23.49 11.30
C ASP A 2 13.65 22.04 11.09
N LYS A 3 13.19 21.38 12.18
CA LYS A 3 12.70 20.00 12.16
C LYS A 3 11.53 19.82 11.18
N HIS A 4 10.68 20.84 11.06
CA HIS A 4 9.56 20.86 10.12
C HIS A 4 10.01 20.89 8.66
N ILE A 5 11.00 21.71 8.32
CA ILE A 5 11.56 21.79 6.97
C ILE A 5 12.24 20.47 6.60
N LYS A 6 13.02 19.90 7.52
CA LYS A 6 13.63 18.57 7.30
C LYS A 6 12.58 17.49 7.05
N GLY A 7 11.51 17.48 7.84
CA GLY A 7 10.40 16.55 7.66
C GLY A 7 9.72 16.71 6.29
N ALA A 8 9.42 17.95 5.89
CA ALA A 8 8.82 18.25 4.59
C ALA A 8 9.70 17.79 3.42
N LEU A 9 11.00 18.04 3.47
CA LEU A 9 11.95 17.61 2.44
C LEU A 9 12.01 16.08 2.33
N LEU A 10 12.00 15.35 3.46
CA LEU A 10 11.98 13.89 3.46
C LEU A 10 10.68 13.34 2.86
N VAL A 11 9.54 13.97 3.13
CA VAL A 11 8.25 13.59 2.52
C VAL A 11 8.25 13.83 1.02
N CYS A 12 8.76 14.97 0.56
CA CYS A 12 8.92 15.28 -0.87
C CYS A 12 9.81 14.24 -1.55
N LEU A 13 10.96 13.91 -0.97
CA LEU A 13 11.85 12.90 -1.49
C LEU A 13 11.18 11.52 -1.60
N ALA A 14 10.49 11.09 -0.53
CA ALA A 14 9.75 9.83 -0.53
C ALA A 14 8.65 9.79 -1.60
N ALA A 15 7.90 10.88 -1.78
CA ALA A 15 6.88 11.01 -2.82
C ALA A 15 7.48 10.94 -4.23
N THR A 16 8.62 11.59 -4.45
CA THR A 16 9.36 11.54 -5.73
C THR A 16 9.83 10.12 -6.04
N MET A 17 10.42 9.44 -5.05
CA MET A 17 10.86 8.04 -5.21
C MET A 17 9.69 7.10 -5.52
N TRP A 18 8.54 7.32 -4.88
CA TRP A 18 7.34 6.53 -5.17
C TRP A 18 6.79 6.80 -6.57
N GLY A 19 6.77 8.06 -7.01
CA GLY A 19 6.42 8.40 -8.40
C GLY A 19 7.36 7.73 -9.40
N PHE A 20 8.66 7.74 -9.14
CA PHE A 20 9.66 7.06 -9.96
C PHE A 20 9.45 5.55 -10.02
N ASP A 21 9.13 4.91 -8.89
CA ASP A 21 8.79 3.47 -8.85
C ASP A 21 7.62 3.15 -9.78
N GLY A 22 6.53 3.92 -9.70
CA GLY A 22 5.32 3.70 -10.51
C GLY A 22 5.53 3.86 -12.01
N ILE A 23 6.49 4.70 -12.43
CA ILE A 23 6.76 5.00 -13.84
C ILE A 23 7.90 4.15 -14.41
N ALA A 24 8.94 3.89 -13.63
CA ALA A 24 10.16 3.27 -14.12
C ALA A 24 10.39 1.84 -13.64
N LEU A 25 10.12 1.52 -12.37
CA LEU A 25 10.45 0.22 -11.78
C LEU A 25 9.29 -0.77 -11.91
N THR A 26 8.13 -0.43 -11.41
CA THR A 26 6.95 -1.32 -11.42
C THR A 26 6.55 -1.79 -12.82
N PRO A 27 6.57 -0.97 -13.90
CA PRO A 27 6.28 -1.44 -15.25
C PRO A 27 7.23 -2.52 -15.76
N ARG A 28 8.49 -2.53 -15.32
CA ARG A 28 9.48 -3.56 -15.71
C ARG A 28 9.20 -4.93 -15.09
N LEU A 29 8.35 -4.97 -14.07
CA LEU A 29 7.95 -6.19 -13.37
C LEU A 29 6.63 -6.77 -13.91
N PHE A 30 6.06 -6.17 -14.97
CA PHE A 30 4.74 -6.50 -15.51
C PHE A 30 4.55 -7.98 -15.89
N ASN A 31 5.60 -8.62 -16.38
CA ASN A 31 5.56 -10.03 -16.79
C ASN A 31 5.65 -11.02 -15.61
N LEU A 32 5.80 -10.53 -14.39
CA LEU A 32 5.90 -11.37 -13.20
C LEU A 32 4.55 -11.51 -12.50
N HIS A 33 4.36 -12.60 -11.79
CA HIS A 33 3.17 -12.82 -10.96
C HIS A 33 3.06 -11.73 -9.87
N VAL A 34 1.87 -11.09 -9.75
CA VAL A 34 1.62 -10.01 -8.79
C VAL A 34 2.03 -10.39 -7.35
N PRO A 35 1.65 -11.58 -6.80
CA PRO A 35 2.10 -11.99 -5.47
C PRO A 35 3.62 -12.06 -5.34
N PHE A 36 4.32 -12.50 -6.37
CA PHE A 36 5.79 -12.56 -6.38
C PHE A 36 6.41 -11.17 -6.36
N VAL A 37 5.89 -10.25 -7.16
CA VAL A 37 6.33 -8.84 -7.18
C VAL A 37 6.20 -8.24 -5.78
N VAL A 38 5.03 -8.37 -5.17
CA VAL A 38 4.78 -7.82 -3.82
C VAL A 38 5.67 -8.49 -2.76
N PHE A 39 5.91 -9.80 -2.88
CA PHE A 39 6.83 -10.51 -1.99
C PHE A 39 8.25 -9.94 -2.06
N ILE A 40 8.79 -9.78 -3.25
CA ILE A 40 10.15 -9.26 -3.45
C ILE A 40 10.26 -7.80 -2.99
N LEU A 41 9.27 -6.96 -3.27
CA LEU A 41 9.23 -5.57 -2.84
C LEU A 41 9.29 -5.39 -1.30
N HIS A 42 8.88 -6.42 -0.54
CA HIS A 42 8.94 -6.40 0.92
C HIS A 42 10.12 -7.20 1.47
N LEU A 43 10.51 -8.29 0.79
CA LEU A 43 11.63 -9.13 1.24
C LEU A 43 12.98 -8.43 1.09
N LEU A 44 13.23 -7.74 -0.02
CA LEU A 44 14.51 -7.06 -0.23
C LEU A 44 14.81 -6.00 0.85
N PRO A 45 13.89 -5.06 1.14
CA PRO A 45 14.10 -4.12 2.26
C PRO A 45 14.25 -4.82 3.61
N LEU A 46 13.51 -5.91 3.85
CA LEU A 46 13.65 -6.70 5.07
C LEU A 46 15.07 -7.26 5.23
N ILE A 47 15.62 -7.86 4.17
CA ILE A 47 16.99 -8.40 4.18
C ILE A 47 17.99 -7.29 4.48
N LEU A 48 17.90 -6.14 3.78
CA LEU A 48 18.79 -5.01 4.01
C LEU A 48 18.71 -4.48 5.44
N MET A 49 17.50 -4.28 5.95
CA MET A 49 17.29 -3.84 7.34
C MET A 49 17.76 -4.89 8.35
N SER A 50 17.62 -6.18 8.05
CA SER A 50 18.05 -7.27 8.94
C SER A 50 19.56 -7.34 9.04
N VAL A 51 20.28 -7.12 7.95
CA VAL A 51 21.75 -7.08 7.96
C VAL A 51 22.26 -5.91 8.81
N ILE A 52 21.63 -4.73 8.69
CA ILE A 52 22.12 -3.50 9.34
C ILE A 52 21.62 -3.39 10.79
N PHE A 53 20.35 -3.70 11.03
CA PHE A 53 19.65 -3.38 12.29
C PHE A 53 19.02 -4.61 12.95
N GLY A 54 19.08 -5.81 12.38
CA GLY A 54 18.29 -6.97 12.81
C GLY A 54 18.44 -7.32 14.30
N ARG A 55 19.66 -7.25 14.86
CA ARG A 55 19.89 -7.54 16.27
C ARG A 55 19.17 -6.57 17.22
N GLU A 56 19.13 -5.27 16.86
CA GLU A 56 18.46 -4.25 17.66
C GLU A 56 16.95 -4.39 17.53
N GLU A 57 16.46 -4.60 16.32
CA GLU A 57 15.03 -4.70 16.07
C GLU A 57 14.40 -5.93 16.69
N ILE A 58 15.07 -7.08 16.68
CA ILE A 58 14.61 -8.27 17.42
C ILE A 58 14.47 -7.99 18.92
N LYS A 59 15.43 -7.24 19.53
CA LYS A 59 15.32 -6.85 20.93
C LYS A 59 14.15 -5.90 21.19
N ASN A 60 13.89 -4.96 20.27
CA ASN A 60 12.78 -4.01 20.38
C ASN A 60 11.43 -4.71 20.24
N ILE A 61 11.31 -5.65 19.29
CA ILE A 61 10.09 -6.44 19.04
C ILE A 61 9.70 -7.27 20.27
N ARG A 62 10.67 -7.85 20.96
CA ARG A 62 10.43 -8.66 22.18
C ARG A 62 9.81 -7.85 23.34
N LYS A 63 9.88 -6.53 23.30
CA LYS A 63 9.30 -5.63 24.32
C LYS A 63 7.83 -5.27 24.03
N LEU A 64 7.33 -5.58 22.82
CA LEU A 64 5.98 -5.29 22.39
C LEU A 64 4.99 -6.29 23.00
N ASP A 65 3.82 -5.81 23.38
CA ASP A 65 2.75 -6.66 23.85
C ASP A 65 1.97 -7.31 22.67
N LYS A 66 1.09 -8.26 22.99
CA LYS A 66 0.29 -8.98 21.99
C LYS A 66 -0.66 -8.06 21.25
N ASN A 67 -1.18 -7.03 21.91
CA ASN A 67 -2.09 -6.06 21.33
C ASN A 67 -1.36 -5.15 20.33
N ASP A 68 -0.15 -4.72 20.67
CA ASP A 68 0.69 -3.97 19.73
C ASP A 68 1.03 -4.82 18.50
N LEU A 69 1.43 -6.08 18.68
CA LEU A 69 1.71 -7.02 17.57
C LEU A 69 0.50 -7.24 16.67
N PHE A 70 -0.72 -7.28 17.23
CA PHE A 70 -1.95 -7.35 16.45
C PHE A 70 -2.13 -6.11 15.56
N PHE A 71 -1.90 -4.90 16.08
CA PHE A 71 -1.97 -3.69 15.26
C PHE A 71 -0.87 -3.63 14.19
N PHE A 72 0.34 -4.12 14.49
CA PHE A 72 1.39 -4.28 13.48
C PHE A 72 0.99 -5.26 12.38
N PHE A 73 0.35 -6.37 12.75
CA PHE A 73 -0.20 -7.32 11.78
C PHE A 73 -1.26 -6.65 10.89
N CYS A 74 -2.17 -5.84 11.46
CA CYS A 74 -3.13 -5.07 10.68
C CYS A 74 -2.44 -4.11 9.69
N VAL A 75 -1.37 -3.40 10.11
CA VAL A 75 -0.59 -2.55 9.21
C VAL A 75 0.03 -3.36 8.07
N ALA A 76 0.60 -4.53 8.36
CA ALA A 76 1.20 -5.40 7.36
C ALA A 76 0.16 -6.00 6.41
N LEU A 77 -0.98 -6.43 6.95
CA LEU A 77 -2.07 -7.01 6.17
C LEU A 77 -2.69 -5.98 5.21
N PHE A 78 -3.12 -4.83 5.74
CA PHE A 78 -3.77 -3.81 4.93
C PHE A 78 -2.77 -3.02 4.08
N GLY A 79 -1.71 -2.49 4.67
CA GLY A 79 -0.76 -1.63 3.96
C GLY A 79 0.29 -2.39 3.14
N GLY A 80 0.79 -3.50 3.67
CA GLY A 80 1.84 -4.28 3.02
C GLY A 80 1.29 -5.27 1.99
N SER A 81 0.28 -6.06 2.39
CA SER A 81 -0.22 -7.15 1.55
C SER A 81 -1.40 -6.71 0.69
N LEU A 82 -2.58 -6.51 1.28
CA LEU A 82 -3.81 -6.25 0.53
C LEU A 82 -3.73 -4.97 -0.32
N GLY A 83 -3.25 -3.88 0.26
CA GLY A 83 -3.12 -2.60 -0.46
C GLY A 83 -2.14 -2.69 -1.62
N THR A 84 -0.95 -3.27 -1.39
CA THR A 84 0.08 -3.39 -2.44
C THR A 84 -0.33 -4.40 -3.51
N LEU A 85 -0.91 -5.56 -3.14
CA LEU A 85 -1.47 -6.50 -4.11
C LEU A 85 -2.52 -5.84 -5.00
N SER A 86 -3.43 -5.08 -4.39
CA SER A 86 -4.52 -4.43 -5.11
C SER A 86 -4.02 -3.40 -6.10
N ILE A 87 -3.11 -2.51 -5.71
CA ILE A 87 -2.61 -1.48 -6.62
C ILE A 87 -1.76 -2.06 -7.75
N VAL A 88 -0.88 -3.03 -7.46
CA VAL A 88 -0.08 -3.70 -8.49
C VAL A 88 -0.98 -4.45 -9.47
N LYS A 89 -2.02 -5.15 -8.96
CA LYS A 89 -3.01 -5.83 -9.80
C LYS A 89 -3.79 -4.85 -10.67
N ALA A 90 -4.21 -3.71 -10.12
CA ALA A 90 -4.90 -2.67 -10.88
C ALA A 90 -4.05 -2.16 -12.05
N LEU A 91 -2.78 -1.83 -11.79
CA LEU A 91 -1.84 -1.35 -12.80
C LEU A 91 -1.60 -2.39 -13.89
N PHE A 92 -1.46 -3.66 -13.52
CA PHE A 92 -1.24 -4.76 -14.46
C PHE A 92 -2.48 -5.05 -15.31
N LEU A 93 -3.69 -4.93 -14.75
CA LEU A 93 -4.94 -5.14 -15.50
C LEU A 93 -5.12 -4.15 -16.65
N VAL A 94 -4.67 -2.92 -16.48
CA VAL A 94 -4.76 -1.87 -17.51
C VAL A 94 -3.49 -1.73 -18.36
N ASN A 95 -2.51 -2.62 -18.19
CA ASN A 95 -1.23 -2.57 -18.89
C ASN A 95 -0.56 -1.19 -18.83
N PHE A 96 -0.73 -0.47 -17.72
CA PHE A 96 -0.26 0.90 -17.48
C PHE A 96 -0.86 1.96 -18.43
N LYS A 97 -1.80 1.61 -19.34
CA LYS A 97 -2.41 2.57 -20.28
C LYS A 97 -3.32 3.58 -19.58
N HIS A 98 -4.06 3.16 -18.55
CA HIS A 98 -4.98 4.01 -17.77
C HIS A 98 -4.42 4.32 -16.37
N LEU A 99 -3.11 4.58 -16.30
CA LEU A 99 -2.39 4.87 -15.05
C LEU A 99 -3.06 5.99 -14.26
N THR A 100 -3.57 6.99 -14.97
CA THR A 100 -4.20 8.18 -14.39
C THR A 100 -5.46 7.84 -13.60
N VAL A 101 -6.35 6.99 -14.16
CA VAL A 101 -7.58 6.55 -13.46
C VAL A 101 -7.24 5.76 -12.20
N VAL A 102 -6.33 4.79 -12.32
CA VAL A 102 -5.88 3.95 -11.21
C VAL A 102 -5.30 4.81 -10.09
N THR A 103 -4.44 5.76 -10.45
CA THR A 103 -3.77 6.65 -9.48
C THR A 103 -4.75 7.61 -8.83
N LEU A 104 -5.71 8.17 -9.58
CA LEU A 104 -6.73 9.08 -9.04
C LEU A 104 -7.60 8.37 -8.01
N LEU A 105 -8.09 7.17 -8.32
CA LEU A 105 -8.90 6.39 -7.39
C LEU A 105 -8.12 6.03 -6.12
N GLN A 106 -6.81 5.75 -6.23
CA GLN A 106 -5.95 5.56 -5.08
C GLN A 106 -5.79 6.84 -4.23
N LYS A 107 -5.86 8.04 -4.84
CA LYS A 107 -5.85 9.32 -4.09
C LYS A 107 -7.06 9.53 -3.19
N LEU A 108 -8.11 8.69 -3.26
CA LEU A 108 -9.19 8.64 -2.28
C LEU A 108 -8.76 8.10 -0.91
N GLN A 109 -7.56 7.56 -0.78
CA GLN A 109 -6.98 7.06 0.48
C GLN A 109 -7.21 7.99 1.69
N PRO A 110 -7.00 9.32 1.62
CA PRO A 110 -7.22 10.22 2.76
C PRO A 110 -8.67 10.20 3.26
N ILE A 111 -9.66 10.03 2.38
CA ILE A 111 -11.07 9.94 2.78
C ILE A 111 -11.28 8.71 3.66
N PHE A 112 -10.81 7.55 3.22
CA PHE A 112 -10.90 6.32 4.01
C PHE A 112 -10.13 6.44 5.33
N ALA A 113 -8.94 7.04 5.32
CA ALA A 113 -8.16 7.26 6.53
C ALA A 113 -8.90 8.16 7.54
N ILE A 114 -9.52 9.25 7.09
CA ILE A 114 -10.28 10.17 7.92
C ILE A 114 -11.53 9.49 8.51
N LEU A 115 -12.29 8.80 7.68
CA LEU A 115 -13.49 8.08 8.13
C LEU A 115 -13.14 7.01 9.17
N LEU A 116 -12.11 6.22 8.91
CA LEU A 116 -11.64 5.19 9.82
C LEU A 116 -11.03 5.77 11.10
N ALA A 117 -10.30 6.87 11.04
CA ALA A 117 -9.78 7.56 12.23
C ALA A 117 -10.93 8.04 13.13
N ARG A 118 -12.01 8.56 12.54
CA ARG A 118 -13.21 8.94 13.29
C ARG A 118 -13.88 7.75 13.98
N ILE A 119 -14.00 6.62 13.27
CA ILE A 119 -14.70 5.42 13.77
C ILE A 119 -13.82 4.69 14.81
N LEU A 120 -12.57 4.38 14.46
CA LEU A 120 -11.70 3.51 15.25
C LEU A 120 -10.96 4.25 16.36
N LEU A 121 -10.49 5.47 16.09
CA LEU A 121 -9.75 6.28 17.05
C LEU A 121 -10.63 7.31 17.77
N LYS A 122 -11.93 7.39 17.42
CA LYS A 122 -12.91 8.36 17.96
C LYS A 122 -12.42 9.81 17.84
N GLU A 123 -11.67 10.12 16.78
CA GLU A 123 -11.15 11.47 16.55
C GLU A 123 -12.27 12.43 16.13
N LYS A 124 -12.25 13.62 16.70
CA LYS A 124 -13.19 14.68 16.31
C LYS A 124 -12.69 15.32 15.01
N LEU A 125 -13.45 15.16 13.94
CA LEU A 125 -13.18 15.85 12.68
C LEU A 125 -13.62 17.32 12.79
N LYS A 126 -12.72 18.23 12.41
CA LYS A 126 -13.10 19.62 12.18
C LYS A 126 -14.02 19.68 10.95
N LYS A 127 -15.08 20.50 11.00
CA LYS A 127 -16.06 20.64 9.89
C LYS A 127 -15.38 21.00 8.57
N ASP A 128 -14.32 21.80 8.63
CA ASP A 128 -13.57 22.25 7.44
C ASP A 128 -12.81 21.12 6.75
N TYR A 129 -12.54 20.00 7.43
CA TYR A 129 -11.74 18.92 6.88
C TYR A 129 -12.41 18.22 5.69
N LEU A 130 -13.73 18.06 5.75
CA LEU A 130 -14.51 17.49 4.64
C LEU A 130 -14.54 18.43 3.44
N PHE A 131 -14.65 19.72 3.67
CA PHE A 131 -14.61 20.73 2.62
C PHE A 131 -13.26 20.75 1.90
N TRP A 132 -12.16 20.83 2.65
CA TRP A 132 -10.81 20.78 2.05
C TRP A 132 -10.50 19.44 1.38
N GLY A 133 -10.99 18.32 1.94
CA GLY A 133 -10.91 17.00 1.34
C GLY A 133 -11.63 16.92 -0.01
N PHE A 134 -12.83 17.49 -0.09
CA PHE A 134 -13.59 17.59 -1.33
C PHE A 134 -12.88 18.45 -2.38
N LEU A 135 -12.37 19.62 -2.00
CA LEU A 135 -11.56 20.46 -2.90
C LEU A 135 -10.30 19.75 -3.40
N ALA A 136 -9.63 18.99 -2.54
CA ALA A 136 -8.45 18.22 -2.93
C ALA A 136 -8.79 17.11 -3.96
N LEU A 137 -9.97 16.48 -3.82
CA LEU A 137 -10.46 15.51 -4.79
C LEU A 137 -10.82 16.15 -6.13
N LEU A 138 -11.50 17.29 -6.10
CA LEU A 138 -11.80 18.06 -7.31
C LEU A 138 -10.49 18.49 -8.01
N GLY A 139 -9.53 19.01 -7.25
CA GLY A 139 -8.22 19.35 -7.80
C GLY A 139 -7.50 18.14 -8.42
N GLY A 140 -7.56 16.97 -7.76
CA GLY A 140 -7.04 15.72 -8.29
C GLY A 140 -7.74 15.28 -9.58
N TYR A 141 -9.08 15.42 -9.63
CA TYR A 141 -9.86 15.13 -10.84
C TYR A 141 -9.44 16.02 -12.01
N PHE A 142 -9.43 17.35 -11.83
CA PHE A 142 -9.05 18.28 -12.89
C PHE A 142 -7.59 18.14 -13.32
N LEU A 143 -6.69 17.87 -12.39
CA LEU A 143 -5.29 17.58 -12.73
C LEU A 143 -5.13 16.33 -13.59
N THR A 144 -6.05 15.38 -13.46
CA THR A 144 -6.00 14.06 -14.10
C THR A 144 -6.72 14.03 -15.45
N PHE A 145 -7.91 14.63 -15.51
CA PHE A 145 -8.81 14.55 -16.66
C PHE A 145 -9.00 15.90 -17.34
N GLU A 146 -8.39 16.99 -16.79
CA GLU A 146 -8.65 18.35 -17.22
C GLU A 146 -10.16 18.65 -17.11
N PHE A 147 -10.83 18.95 -18.20
CA PHE A 147 -12.29 19.12 -18.29
C PHE A 147 -12.99 17.97 -19.04
N ASN A 148 -12.25 16.90 -19.34
CA ASN A 148 -12.81 15.78 -20.08
C ASN A 148 -13.49 14.79 -19.12
N VAL A 149 -14.53 14.13 -19.62
CA VAL A 149 -15.12 12.98 -18.93
C VAL A 149 -14.24 11.76 -19.20
N PRO A 150 -13.93 10.95 -18.15
CA PRO A 150 -13.16 9.72 -18.34
C PRO A 150 -13.86 8.82 -19.37
N GLU A 151 -13.19 8.54 -20.48
CA GLU A 151 -13.70 7.58 -21.46
C GLU A 151 -13.54 6.16 -20.89
N VAL A 152 -14.67 5.47 -20.75
CA VAL A 152 -14.71 4.05 -20.44
C VAL A 152 -14.72 3.29 -21.75
N VAL A 153 -13.57 2.78 -22.16
CA VAL A 153 -13.46 1.96 -23.36
C VAL A 153 -14.03 0.58 -23.05
N GLU A 154 -15.06 0.16 -23.79
CA GLU A 154 -15.62 -1.19 -23.67
C GLU A 154 -14.55 -2.25 -24.01
N GLY A 155 -14.44 -3.26 -23.17
CA GLY A 155 -13.49 -4.38 -23.33
C GLY A 155 -12.20 -4.30 -22.54
N ASP A 156 -11.88 -3.16 -21.93
CA ASP A 156 -10.74 -3.05 -21.01
C ASP A 156 -11.13 -3.50 -19.60
N ASN A 157 -10.17 -4.11 -18.89
CA ASN A 157 -10.32 -4.47 -17.47
C ASN A 157 -10.38 -3.24 -16.55
N LEU A 158 -10.83 -2.09 -17.05
CA LEU A 158 -10.82 -0.79 -16.37
C LEU A 158 -11.72 -0.81 -15.13
N LEU A 159 -12.89 -1.44 -15.20
CA LEU A 159 -13.79 -1.56 -14.05
C LEU A 159 -13.12 -2.38 -12.93
N ALA A 160 -12.53 -3.53 -13.28
CA ALA A 160 -11.83 -4.37 -12.31
C ALA A 160 -10.62 -3.63 -11.71
N ALA A 161 -9.83 -2.93 -12.54
CA ALA A 161 -8.71 -2.11 -12.10
C ALA A 161 -9.15 -0.97 -11.17
N SER A 162 -10.28 -0.33 -11.46
CA SER A 162 -10.88 0.72 -10.63
C SER A 162 -11.30 0.19 -9.26
N LEU A 163 -11.93 -0.99 -9.21
CA LEU A 163 -12.30 -1.64 -7.94
C LEU A 163 -11.06 -2.03 -7.11
N TYR A 164 -10.02 -2.56 -7.75
CA TYR A 164 -8.74 -2.83 -7.08
C TYR A 164 -8.06 -1.54 -6.59
N SER A 165 -8.15 -0.45 -7.32
CA SER A 165 -7.61 0.85 -6.90
C SER A 165 -8.34 1.42 -5.68
N LEU A 166 -9.67 1.30 -5.64
CA LEU A 166 -10.47 1.66 -4.47
C LEU A 166 -10.16 0.78 -3.26
N LEU A 167 -10.00 -0.54 -3.49
CA LEU A 167 -9.58 -1.47 -2.43
C LEU A 167 -8.18 -1.12 -1.90
N ALA A 168 -7.26 -0.72 -2.77
CA ALA A 168 -5.94 -0.22 -2.38
C ALA A 168 -6.06 1.06 -1.55
N ALA A 169 -6.88 2.02 -1.97
CA ALA A 169 -7.12 3.28 -1.24
C ALA A 169 -7.68 3.02 0.17
N PHE A 170 -8.68 2.15 0.29
CA PHE A 170 -9.23 1.72 1.58
C PHE A 170 -8.17 1.04 2.45
N SER A 171 -7.40 0.13 1.87
CA SER A 171 -6.39 -0.65 2.59
C SER A 171 -5.25 0.24 3.10
N PHE A 172 -4.71 1.13 2.27
CA PHE A 172 -3.69 2.08 2.69
C PHE A 172 -4.22 3.11 3.70
N GLY A 173 -5.48 3.55 3.55
CA GLY A 173 -6.16 4.39 4.54
C GLY A 173 -6.25 3.70 5.90
N SER A 174 -6.64 2.42 5.92
CA SER A 174 -6.69 1.59 7.12
C SER A 174 -5.30 1.44 7.77
N ALA A 175 -4.29 1.13 6.97
CA ALA A 175 -2.91 1.01 7.44
C ALA A 175 -2.37 2.32 8.03
N THR A 176 -2.77 3.46 7.49
CA THR A 176 -2.41 4.78 8.02
C THR A 176 -2.98 4.98 9.44
N VAL A 177 -4.23 4.58 9.65
CA VAL A 177 -4.89 4.68 10.98
C VAL A 177 -4.26 3.74 11.99
N PHE A 178 -4.02 2.46 11.61
CA PHE A 178 -3.32 1.51 12.46
C PHE A 178 -1.88 1.93 12.70
N GLY A 179 -1.20 2.48 11.68
CA GLY A 179 0.15 3.04 11.77
C GLY A 179 0.29 4.12 12.83
N LYS A 180 -0.70 5.02 12.93
CA LYS A 180 -0.74 6.04 14.00
C LYS A 180 -0.78 5.39 15.40
N ARG A 181 -1.46 4.26 15.55
CA ARG A 181 -1.53 3.53 16.83
C ARG A 181 -0.19 2.88 17.17
N VAL A 182 0.44 2.16 16.21
CA VAL A 182 1.68 1.43 16.47
C VAL A 182 2.88 2.34 16.71
N LEU A 183 2.91 3.53 16.11
CA LEU A 183 3.97 4.52 16.34
C LEU A 183 3.95 5.14 17.75
N LYS A 184 2.90 4.88 18.56
CA LYS A 184 2.90 5.19 19.99
C LYS A 184 3.63 4.13 20.82
N ALA A 185 3.71 2.89 20.33
CA ALA A 185 4.30 1.75 21.02
C ALA A 185 5.76 1.49 20.60
N ALA A 186 6.13 1.87 19.38
CA ALA A 186 7.44 1.57 18.84
C ALA A 186 8.02 2.72 17.99
N SER A 187 9.33 2.71 17.80
CA SER A 187 10.01 3.64 16.91
C SER A 187 9.57 3.42 15.44
N PHE A 188 9.70 4.44 14.60
CA PHE A 188 9.44 4.34 13.19
C PHE A 188 10.25 3.21 12.51
N ARG A 189 11.51 3.02 12.91
CA ARG A 189 12.40 1.96 12.39
C ARG A 189 11.86 0.57 12.74
N THR A 190 11.47 0.36 13.99
CA THR A 190 10.86 -0.90 14.44
C THR A 190 9.54 -1.17 13.74
N ALA A 191 8.71 -0.14 13.56
CA ALA A 191 7.45 -0.25 12.83
C ALA A 191 7.65 -0.66 11.37
N LEU A 192 8.62 -0.07 10.70
CA LEU A 192 8.96 -0.38 9.32
C LEU A 192 9.52 -1.81 9.19
N TYR A 193 10.42 -2.21 10.10
CA TYR A 193 10.97 -3.56 10.13
C TYR A 193 9.89 -4.62 10.31
N LEU A 194 8.98 -4.44 11.29
CA LEU A 194 7.86 -5.34 11.52
C LEU A 194 6.89 -5.39 10.34
N ARG A 195 6.62 -4.25 9.70
CA ARG A 195 5.80 -4.20 8.50
C ARG A 195 6.40 -5.06 7.39
N TYR A 196 7.69 -4.90 7.09
CA TYR A 196 8.36 -5.72 6.07
C TYR A 196 8.39 -7.20 6.45
N LEU A 197 8.70 -7.53 7.70
CA LEU A 197 8.74 -8.90 8.19
C LEU A 197 7.38 -9.59 8.05
N MET A 198 6.34 -9.01 8.64
CA MET A 198 5.00 -9.60 8.62
C MET A 198 4.41 -9.65 7.21
N THR A 199 4.62 -8.61 6.39
CA THR A 199 4.17 -8.63 5.00
C THR A 199 4.89 -9.71 4.20
N SER A 200 6.20 -9.86 4.35
CA SER A 200 6.95 -10.92 3.67
C SER A 200 6.45 -12.31 4.07
N CYS A 201 6.14 -12.53 5.35
CA CYS A 201 5.55 -13.79 5.81
C CYS A 201 4.17 -14.04 5.21
N ILE A 202 3.28 -13.03 5.19
CA ILE A 202 1.94 -13.14 4.59
C ILE A 202 2.07 -13.46 3.09
N MET A 203 2.90 -12.72 2.38
CA MET A 203 3.12 -12.89 0.95
C MET A 203 3.76 -14.22 0.60
N PHE A 204 4.67 -14.72 1.43
CA PHE A 204 5.25 -16.05 1.27
C PHE A 204 4.16 -17.13 1.33
N VAL A 205 3.25 -17.06 2.31
CA VAL A 205 2.13 -18.02 2.43
C VAL A 205 1.20 -17.95 1.22
N ILE A 206 0.88 -16.75 0.74
CA ILE A 206 0.04 -16.55 -0.44
C ILE A 206 0.73 -17.13 -1.68
N LEU A 207 2.00 -16.84 -1.87
CA LEU A 207 2.80 -17.33 -2.99
C LEU A 207 2.90 -18.86 -2.97
N TRP A 208 3.17 -19.46 -1.82
CA TRP A 208 3.24 -20.91 -1.65
C TRP A 208 1.93 -21.60 -2.06
N LYS A 209 0.78 -21.08 -1.61
CA LYS A 209 -0.53 -21.60 -1.99
C LYS A 209 -0.78 -21.47 -3.49
N THR A 210 -0.40 -20.34 -4.08
CA THR A 210 -0.55 -20.08 -5.51
C THR A 210 0.26 -21.08 -6.33
N VAL A 211 1.53 -21.31 -6.00
CA VAL A 211 2.41 -22.26 -6.68
C VAL A 211 1.89 -23.68 -6.57
N LYS A 212 1.44 -24.09 -5.36
CA LYS A 212 0.87 -25.41 -5.15
C LYS A 212 -0.39 -25.65 -5.98
N SER A 213 -1.29 -24.66 -6.06
CA SER A 213 -2.49 -24.74 -6.90
C SER A 213 -2.16 -24.90 -8.38
N TYR A 214 -1.13 -24.22 -8.89
CA TYR A 214 -0.67 -24.40 -10.28
C TYR A 214 -0.12 -25.80 -10.52
N GLN A 215 0.65 -26.37 -9.60
CA GLN A 215 1.17 -27.73 -9.70
C GLN A 215 0.04 -28.77 -9.72
N GLU A 216 -0.97 -28.62 -8.89
CA GLU A 216 -2.15 -29.51 -8.86
C GLU A 216 -2.92 -29.45 -10.18
N ILE A 217 -3.14 -28.26 -10.76
CA ILE A 217 -3.82 -28.09 -12.05
C ILE A 217 -3.01 -28.75 -13.19
N ILE A 218 -1.70 -28.60 -13.20
CA ILE A 218 -0.83 -29.23 -14.21
C ILE A 218 -0.89 -30.75 -14.10
N LEU A 219 -0.88 -31.29 -12.88
CA LEU A 219 -0.97 -32.75 -12.65
C LEU A 219 -2.31 -33.32 -13.11
N VAL A 220 -3.42 -32.62 -12.83
CA VAL A 220 -4.78 -33.04 -13.24
C VAL A 220 -4.94 -33.02 -14.77
N ASN A 221 -4.27 -32.11 -15.47
CA ASN A 221 -4.33 -32.01 -16.94
C ASN A 221 -3.35 -32.97 -17.66
N LEU A 222 -2.47 -33.66 -16.94
CA LEU A 222 -1.52 -34.64 -17.47
C LEU A 222 -2.04 -36.10 -17.39
N PHE A 223 -3.15 -36.33 -16.70
CA PHE A 223 -3.85 -37.59 -16.57
C PHE A 223 -5.29 -37.48 -17.07
#